data_9575f0951a05eb05a63519888a502662
#
_entry.id   9575f0951a05eb05a63519888a502662
#
_cell.length_a   1.000
_cell.length_b   1.000
_cell.length_c   1.000
_cell.angle_alpha   90.00
_cell.angle_beta   90.00
_cell.angle_gamma   90.00
#
_symmetry.space_group_name_H-M   'P 1'
#
loop_
_entity.id
_entity.type
_entity.pdbx_description
1 polymer ?
#
loop_
_entity_poly.entity_id
_entity_poly.type
_entity_poly.pdbx_seq_one_letter_code
_entity_poly.pdbx_strand_id
1 'polypeptide(L)'
;GEILDYANSLKYMAKYWYDTFFPFQSENLSDDEKVWVDRLNRIGFGHFRPLIMAVISRRDLKPEKRIELYTAVERFIFICFRLGYFNATFRSSEYYRASRSIYLKEMDIDDLINDINETTDANIEYALPNFITKIEKHFDNKGGFYYWNSIKYFLYEYEYQLAKKNNLDKVSWEMFTKTEKDKVSIEHILPQTPSRFYWRNQFRQFSGEEIELLSCTLGNLLPLSQSINSALQNDSFEDKKTSKNGGRRGYQNGSHSEIEVAKESDWTADRIYQRSKKLLEFMENRWKFSFTSEQMNKLIYVTWVNDGRAVPAPLSEEPEKPADSSSKGKQPSKPVGDLGELQLKFWSRFVEYCKEEGRD
;
A
#
# COMPACT_ATOMS: atom_id res chain seq x y z
N GLY A 1 1.50 -22.07 42.96
CA GLY A 1 0.38 -21.16 43.27
C GLY A 1 0.10 -20.23 42.12
N GLU A 2 -1.02 -19.53 42.10
CA GLU A 2 -1.56 -18.70 41.02
C GLU A 2 -0.55 -17.76 40.32
N ILE A 3 0.34 -17.12 41.12
CA ILE A 3 1.39 -16.23 40.58
C ILE A 3 2.39 -17.01 39.70
N LEU A 4 2.78 -18.20 40.14
CA LEU A 4 3.71 -19.02 39.36
C LEU A 4 3.05 -19.58 38.10
N ASP A 5 1.77 -19.95 38.17
CA ASP A 5 1.00 -20.44 37.02
C ASP A 5 0.80 -19.33 36.01
N TYR A 6 0.51 -18.11 36.48
CA TYR A 6 0.45 -16.91 35.62
C TYR A 6 1.80 -16.62 34.94
N ALA A 7 2.90 -16.62 35.68
CA ALA A 7 4.23 -16.39 35.12
C ALA A 7 4.60 -17.46 34.07
N ASN A 8 4.26 -18.73 34.34
CA ASN A 8 4.47 -19.82 33.39
C ASN A 8 3.62 -19.67 32.13
N SER A 9 2.38 -19.23 32.27
CA SER A 9 1.51 -18.95 31.10
C SER A 9 2.06 -17.83 30.25
N LEU A 10 2.55 -16.73 30.84
CA LEU A 10 3.21 -15.64 30.10
C LEU A 10 4.45 -16.14 29.35
N LYS A 11 5.31 -16.91 30.04
CA LYS A 11 6.51 -17.50 29.43
C LYS A 11 6.14 -18.42 28.24
N TYR A 12 5.10 -19.23 28.40
CA TYR A 12 4.61 -20.14 27.38
C TYR A 12 4.08 -19.36 26.16
N MET A 13 3.34 -18.27 26.39
CA MET A 13 2.75 -17.48 25.32
C MET A 13 3.74 -16.54 24.63
N ALA A 14 4.86 -16.19 25.28
CA ALA A 14 5.86 -15.25 24.75
C ALA A 14 6.41 -15.66 23.38
N LYS A 15 6.63 -16.97 23.15
CA LYS A 15 7.09 -17.49 21.86
C LYS A 15 6.08 -17.26 20.74
N TYR A 16 4.79 -17.46 21.01
CA TYR A 16 3.73 -17.24 20.02
C TYR A 16 3.49 -15.74 19.76
N TRP A 17 3.72 -14.90 20.80
CA TRP A 17 3.75 -13.46 20.63
C TRP A 17 4.88 -13.04 19.70
N TYR A 18 6.08 -13.60 19.89
CA TYR A 18 7.22 -13.39 19.00
C TYR A 18 6.92 -13.81 17.56
N ASP A 19 6.30 -14.97 17.37
CA ASP A 19 5.92 -15.48 16.04
C ASP A 19 5.00 -14.51 15.27
N THR A 20 4.16 -13.74 15.98
CA THR A 20 3.31 -12.74 15.32
C THR A 20 4.10 -11.56 14.73
N PHE A 21 5.30 -11.28 15.22
CA PHE A 21 6.17 -10.22 14.69
C PHE A 21 7.17 -10.73 13.66
N PHE A 22 7.68 -11.94 13.88
CA PHE A 22 8.76 -12.54 13.10
C PHE A 22 8.34 -13.90 12.53
N PRO A 23 7.28 -13.95 11.70
CA PRO A 23 6.71 -15.21 11.25
C PRO A 23 7.72 -16.11 10.52
N PHE A 24 8.63 -15.55 9.73
CA PHE A 24 9.62 -16.34 8.99
C PHE A 24 10.71 -16.99 9.88
N GLN A 25 10.83 -16.54 11.14
CA GLN A 25 11.71 -17.16 12.14
C GLN A 25 10.98 -18.19 13.01
N SER A 26 9.66 -18.33 12.81
CA SER A 26 8.84 -19.23 13.62
C SER A 26 9.03 -20.69 13.21
N GLU A 27 9.21 -21.54 14.21
CA GLU A 27 9.12 -23.01 14.10
C GLU A 27 7.68 -23.51 14.31
N ASN A 28 6.77 -22.62 14.67
CA ASN A 28 5.39 -22.94 15.03
C ASN A 28 4.41 -22.75 13.86
N LEU A 29 4.82 -22.11 12.79
CA LEU A 29 4.02 -21.79 11.62
C LEU A 29 4.46 -22.62 10.41
N SER A 30 3.50 -23.10 9.63
CA SER A 30 3.76 -23.62 8.28
C SER A 30 4.21 -22.48 7.35
N ASP A 31 4.80 -22.79 6.21
CA ASP A 31 5.28 -21.77 5.28
C ASP A 31 4.15 -20.87 4.75
N ASP A 32 2.98 -21.44 4.50
CA ASP A 32 1.80 -20.66 4.09
C ASP A 32 1.32 -19.74 5.22
N GLU A 33 1.35 -20.20 6.48
CA GLU A 33 1.00 -19.37 7.63
C GLU A 33 1.99 -18.22 7.83
N LYS A 34 3.29 -18.44 7.63
CA LYS A 34 4.31 -17.38 7.67
C LYS A 34 3.97 -16.25 6.71
N VAL A 35 3.59 -16.60 5.48
CA VAL A 35 3.16 -15.63 4.47
C VAL A 35 1.90 -14.87 4.89
N TRP A 36 0.93 -15.55 5.53
CA TRP A 36 -0.30 -14.92 5.98
C TRP A 36 -0.09 -14.00 7.19
N VAL A 37 0.70 -14.43 8.18
CA VAL A 37 1.02 -13.59 9.35
C VAL A 37 1.84 -12.37 8.93
N ASP A 38 2.76 -12.53 7.97
CA ASP A 38 3.48 -11.40 7.38
C ASP A 38 2.52 -10.45 6.64
N ARG A 39 1.53 -10.96 5.91
CA ARG A 39 0.47 -10.14 5.28
C ARG A 39 -0.32 -9.34 6.33
N LEU A 40 -0.66 -9.93 7.46
CA LEU A 40 -1.29 -9.23 8.57
C LEU A 40 -0.38 -8.13 9.14
N ASN A 41 0.92 -8.38 9.26
CA ASN A 41 1.88 -7.35 9.65
C ASN A 41 1.91 -6.17 8.66
N ARG A 42 1.85 -6.45 7.36
CA ARG A 42 1.82 -5.42 6.31
C ARG A 42 0.58 -4.53 6.38
N ILE A 43 -0.60 -5.12 6.56
CA ILE A 43 -1.84 -4.35 6.69
C ILE A 43 -1.97 -3.68 8.06
N GLY A 44 -1.29 -4.21 9.08
CA GLY A 44 -1.33 -3.75 10.46
C GLY A 44 -2.55 -4.28 11.22
N PHE A 45 -2.32 -5.20 12.15
CA PHE A 45 -3.38 -5.91 12.88
C PHE A 45 -3.29 -5.76 14.41
N GLY A 46 -2.87 -4.60 14.90
CA GLY A 46 -2.54 -4.35 16.29
C GLY A 46 -3.44 -5.03 17.34
N HIS A 47 -4.75 -4.75 17.33
CA HIS A 47 -5.68 -5.35 18.29
C HIS A 47 -6.10 -6.80 17.99
N PHE A 48 -5.83 -7.31 16.81
CA PHE A 48 -5.99 -8.73 16.50
C PHE A 48 -4.78 -9.57 16.91
N ARG A 49 -3.66 -8.94 17.27
CA ARG A 49 -2.43 -9.66 17.61
C ARG A 49 -2.60 -10.68 18.75
N PRO A 50 -3.31 -10.37 19.85
CA PRO A 50 -3.62 -11.36 20.89
C PRO A 50 -4.45 -12.54 20.34
N LEU A 51 -5.39 -12.29 19.43
CA LEU A 51 -6.17 -13.35 18.81
C LEU A 51 -5.30 -14.26 17.93
N ILE A 52 -4.47 -13.68 17.08
CA ILE A 52 -3.55 -14.46 16.24
C ILE A 52 -2.56 -15.27 17.10
N MET A 53 -2.03 -14.69 18.17
CA MET A 53 -1.19 -15.39 19.15
C MET A 53 -1.92 -16.59 19.76
N ALA A 54 -3.17 -16.39 20.19
CA ALA A 54 -3.98 -17.47 20.78
C ALA A 54 -4.21 -18.60 19.77
N VAL A 55 -4.50 -18.26 18.51
CA VAL A 55 -4.73 -19.24 17.44
C VAL A 55 -3.44 -20.00 17.09
N ILE A 56 -2.29 -19.34 17.02
CA ILE A 56 -0.99 -20.02 16.81
C ILE A 56 -0.69 -21.02 17.95
N SER A 57 -1.07 -20.70 19.18
CA SER A 57 -0.87 -21.59 20.34
C SER A 57 -1.73 -22.86 20.31
N ARG A 58 -2.84 -22.85 19.53
CA ARG A 58 -3.78 -23.96 19.36
C ARG A 58 -3.22 -25.01 18.38
N ARG A 59 -2.37 -25.89 18.91
CA ARG A 59 -1.70 -26.95 18.12
C ARG A 59 -2.65 -28.05 17.61
N ASP A 60 -3.84 -28.11 18.16
CA ASP A 60 -4.93 -28.98 17.71
C ASP A 60 -5.64 -28.45 16.46
N LEU A 61 -5.49 -27.17 16.11
CA LEU A 61 -6.00 -26.59 14.87
C LEU A 61 -5.04 -26.86 13.70
N LYS A 62 -5.60 -27.29 12.57
CA LYS A 62 -4.83 -27.46 11.32
C LYS A 62 -4.38 -26.09 10.77
N PRO A 63 -3.22 -26.03 10.09
CA PRO A 63 -2.74 -24.79 9.46
C PRO A 63 -3.77 -24.14 8.54
N GLU A 64 -4.49 -24.93 7.74
CA GLU A 64 -5.50 -24.43 6.80
C GLU A 64 -6.61 -23.67 7.53
N LYS A 65 -7.05 -24.19 8.67
CA LYS A 65 -8.09 -23.54 9.50
C LYS A 65 -7.61 -22.24 10.13
N ARG A 66 -6.36 -22.20 10.56
CA ARG A 66 -5.75 -20.96 11.06
C ARG A 66 -5.62 -19.92 9.94
N ILE A 67 -5.27 -20.33 8.71
CA ILE A 67 -5.21 -19.46 7.52
C ILE A 67 -6.60 -18.91 7.17
N GLU A 68 -7.67 -19.68 7.30
CA GLU A 68 -9.03 -19.17 7.11
C GLU A 68 -9.31 -18.00 8.05
N LEU A 69 -8.95 -18.12 9.34
CA LEU A 69 -9.07 -17.00 10.28
C LEU A 69 -8.20 -15.80 9.89
N TYR A 70 -6.93 -16.03 9.51
CA TYR A 70 -6.05 -14.93 9.09
C TYR A 70 -6.62 -14.19 7.88
N THR A 71 -7.23 -14.93 6.96
CA THR A 71 -7.90 -14.37 5.78
C THR A 71 -9.12 -13.52 6.17
N ALA A 72 -9.94 -14.00 7.10
CA ALA A 72 -11.11 -13.26 7.58
C ALA A 72 -10.69 -11.97 8.31
N VAL A 73 -9.65 -12.04 9.16
CA VAL A 73 -9.10 -10.89 9.88
C VAL A 73 -8.52 -9.85 8.91
N GLU A 74 -7.73 -10.29 7.92
CA GLU A 74 -7.17 -9.37 6.92
C GLU A 74 -8.26 -8.64 6.13
N ARG A 75 -9.29 -9.38 5.70
CA ARG A 75 -10.44 -8.83 5.00
C ARG A 75 -11.20 -7.81 5.86
N PHE A 76 -11.44 -8.13 7.13
CA PHE A 76 -12.08 -7.23 8.09
C PHE A 76 -11.28 -5.92 8.23
N ILE A 77 -9.97 -6.02 8.41
CA ILE A 77 -9.09 -4.86 8.55
C ILE A 77 -9.15 -4.00 7.29
N PHE A 78 -9.08 -4.63 6.12
CA PHE A 78 -9.11 -3.89 4.85
C PHE A 78 -10.45 -3.15 4.68
N ILE A 79 -11.57 -3.85 4.83
CA ILE A 79 -12.91 -3.26 4.64
C ILE A 79 -13.19 -2.19 5.70
N CYS A 80 -13.09 -2.54 7.00
CA CYS A 80 -13.53 -1.64 8.06
C CYS A 80 -12.54 -0.48 8.32
N PHE A 81 -11.24 -0.74 8.31
CA PHE A 81 -10.26 0.28 8.69
C PHE A 81 -9.57 0.95 7.51
N ARG A 82 -9.33 0.25 6.39
CA ARG A 82 -8.60 0.83 5.25
C ARG A 82 -9.52 1.49 4.24
N LEU A 83 -10.71 0.95 4.02
CA LEU A 83 -11.78 1.57 3.23
C LEU A 83 -12.74 2.38 4.10
N GLY A 84 -13.28 1.78 5.16
CA GLY A 84 -14.34 2.36 5.98
C GLY A 84 -13.90 3.49 6.91
N TYR A 85 -12.61 3.58 7.25
CA TYR A 85 -12.07 4.54 8.22
C TYR A 85 -12.76 4.46 9.59
N PHE A 86 -13.19 3.25 9.98
CA PHE A 86 -13.81 3.03 11.29
C PHE A 86 -12.85 3.35 12.42
N ASN A 87 -13.39 3.65 13.59
CA ASN A 87 -12.58 3.91 14.78
C ASN A 87 -11.64 2.74 15.04
N ALA A 88 -10.38 3.03 15.36
CA ALA A 88 -9.35 2.03 15.61
C ALA A 88 -9.72 1.01 16.71
N THR A 89 -10.64 1.34 17.61
CA THR A 89 -11.13 0.45 18.67
C THR A 89 -12.39 -0.33 18.28
N PHE A 90 -12.88 -0.20 17.03
CA PHE A 90 -14.07 -0.89 16.59
C PHE A 90 -13.99 -2.40 16.85
N ARG A 91 -14.92 -2.92 17.66
CA ARG A 91 -15.00 -4.31 18.13
C ARG A 91 -13.73 -4.86 18.84
N SER A 92 -12.79 -4.02 19.26
CA SER A 92 -11.54 -4.50 19.88
C SER A 92 -11.79 -5.32 21.16
N SER A 93 -12.72 -4.91 22.01
CA SER A 93 -13.06 -5.66 23.24
C SER A 93 -13.67 -7.03 22.96
N GLU A 94 -14.38 -7.20 21.85
CA GLU A 94 -14.94 -8.49 21.43
C GLU A 94 -13.83 -9.43 20.99
N TYR A 95 -12.88 -8.95 20.20
CA TYR A 95 -11.75 -9.75 19.75
C TYR A 95 -10.76 -10.07 20.88
N TYR A 96 -10.63 -9.22 21.91
CA TYR A 96 -9.87 -9.59 23.11
C TYR A 96 -10.57 -10.69 23.90
N ARG A 97 -11.90 -10.66 24.04
CA ARG A 97 -12.65 -11.77 24.64
C ARG A 97 -12.54 -13.05 23.82
N ALA A 98 -12.72 -12.95 22.49
CA ALA A 98 -12.55 -14.08 21.59
C ALA A 98 -11.15 -14.70 21.71
N SER A 99 -10.09 -13.88 21.84
CA SER A 99 -8.71 -14.38 22.05
C SER A 99 -8.62 -15.28 23.26
N ARG A 100 -9.25 -14.87 24.39
CA ARG A 100 -9.29 -15.66 25.62
C ARG A 100 -10.10 -16.96 25.42
N SER A 101 -11.28 -16.86 24.83
CA SER A 101 -12.16 -18.03 24.63
C SER A 101 -11.56 -19.06 23.68
N ILE A 102 -10.85 -18.63 22.63
CA ILE A 102 -10.09 -19.51 21.72
C ILE A 102 -8.95 -20.19 22.48
N TYR A 103 -8.18 -19.44 23.29
CA TYR A 103 -7.09 -20.01 24.08
C TYR A 103 -7.59 -21.09 25.06
N LEU A 104 -8.71 -20.82 25.74
CA LEU A 104 -9.32 -21.74 26.70
C LEU A 104 -10.14 -22.88 26.08
N LYS A 105 -10.28 -22.90 24.75
CA LYS A 105 -11.12 -23.84 23.99
C LYS A 105 -12.61 -23.73 24.31
N GLU A 106 -13.06 -22.55 24.74
CA GLU A 106 -14.45 -22.23 25.07
C GLU A 106 -15.25 -21.77 23.81
N MET A 107 -14.57 -21.46 22.71
CA MET A 107 -15.16 -21.00 21.47
C MET A 107 -14.65 -21.86 20.31
N ASP A 108 -15.55 -22.21 19.40
CA ASP A 108 -15.19 -22.84 18.15
C ASP A 108 -14.58 -21.82 17.20
N ILE A 109 -13.55 -22.22 16.45
CA ILE A 109 -12.88 -21.32 15.52
C ILE A 109 -13.74 -21.02 14.29
N ASP A 110 -14.60 -21.95 13.87
CA ASP A 110 -15.50 -21.74 12.73
C ASP A 110 -16.58 -20.70 13.07
N ASP A 111 -17.11 -20.71 14.30
CA ASP A 111 -18.04 -19.69 14.78
C ASP A 111 -17.39 -18.31 14.77
N LEU A 112 -16.13 -18.21 15.18
CA LEU A 112 -15.40 -16.94 15.17
C LEU A 112 -15.12 -16.45 13.73
N ILE A 113 -14.72 -17.34 12.83
CA ILE A 113 -14.51 -17.00 11.41
C ILE A 113 -15.80 -16.48 10.79
N ASN A 114 -16.91 -17.14 11.07
CA ASN A 114 -18.23 -16.74 10.59
C ASN A 114 -18.63 -15.35 11.16
N ASP A 115 -18.49 -15.11 12.47
CA ASP A 115 -18.77 -13.80 13.08
C ASP A 115 -17.95 -12.67 12.45
N ILE A 116 -16.65 -12.90 12.21
CA ILE A 116 -15.78 -11.92 11.56
C ILE A 116 -16.25 -11.63 10.11
N ASN A 117 -16.58 -12.68 9.35
CA ASN A 117 -17.05 -12.52 7.98
C ASN A 117 -18.41 -11.83 7.91
N GLU A 118 -19.40 -12.25 8.70
CA GLU A 118 -20.72 -11.64 8.77
C GLU A 118 -20.62 -10.17 9.19
N THR A 119 -19.80 -9.86 10.21
CA THR A 119 -19.53 -8.48 10.61
C THR A 119 -18.91 -7.68 9.47
N THR A 120 -17.98 -8.26 8.74
CA THR A 120 -17.33 -7.58 7.60
C THR A 120 -18.38 -7.28 6.52
N ASP A 121 -19.18 -8.28 6.15
CA ASP A 121 -20.21 -8.15 5.10
C ASP A 121 -21.27 -7.12 5.47
N ALA A 122 -21.74 -7.11 6.70
CA ALA A 122 -22.71 -6.13 7.21
C ALA A 122 -22.19 -4.69 7.21
N ASN A 123 -20.88 -4.50 7.19
CA ASN A 123 -20.26 -3.18 7.22
C ASN A 123 -19.80 -2.67 5.85
N ILE A 124 -19.89 -3.46 4.77
CA ILE A 124 -19.50 -3.03 3.42
C ILE A 124 -20.30 -1.81 2.97
N GLU A 125 -21.62 -1.79 3.22
CA GLU A 125 -22.52 -0.69 2.83
C GLU A 125 -22.15 0.66 3.47
N TYR A 126 -21.47 0.65 4.62
CA TYR A 126 -20.96 1.86 5.29
C TYR A 126 -19.52 2.17 4.89
N ALA A 127 -18.72 1.14 4.67
CA ALA A 127 -17.30 1.29 4.35
C ALA A 127 -17.07 1.91 2.96
N LEU A 128 -17.82 1.48 1.94
CA LEU A 128 -17.63 1.96 0.57
C LEU A 128 -17.95 3.45 0.39
N PRO A 129 -19.09 4.00 0.90
CA PRO A 129 -19.34 5.44 0.84
C PRO A 129 -18.28 6.26 1.58
N ASN A 130 -17.79 5.80 2.73
CA ASN A 130 -16.73 6.47 3.47
C ASN A 130 -15.43 6.52 2.64
N PHE A 131 -15.08 5.41 2.00
CA PHE A 131 -13.91 5.34 1.11
C PHE A 131 -14.02 6.35 -0.04
N ILE A 132 -15.16 6.32 -0.74
CA ILE A 132 -15.42 7.21 -1.87
C ILE A 132 -15.30 8.67 -1.44
N THR A 133 -16.02 9.06 -0.38
CA THR A 133 -15.96 10.42 0.16
C THR A 133 -14.53 10.83 0.52
N LYS A 134 -13.73 9.89 1.05
CA LYS A 134 -12.34 10.18 1.39
C LYS A 134 -11.46 10.37 0.16
N ILE A 135 -11.64 9.54 -0.86
CA ILE A 135 -10.89 9.66 -2.12
C ILE A 135 -11.29 10.94 -2.87
N GLU A 136 -12.58 11.28 -2.94
CA GLU A 136 -13.05 12.55 -3.52
C GLU A 136 -12.37 13.74 -2.84
N LYS A 137 -12.35 13.79 -1.48
CA LYS A 137 -11.62 14.83 -0.74
C LYS A 137 -10.11 14.87 -1.03
N HIS A 138 -9.50 13.71 -1.31
CA HIS A 138 -8.11 13.70 -1.73
C HIS A 138 -7.94 14.30 -3.13
N PHE A 139 -8.88 14.08 -4.05
CA PHE A 139 -8.86 14.72 -5.36
C PHE A 139 -9.08 16.22 -5.26
N ASP A 140 -9.98 16.71 -4.41
CA ASP A 140 -10.16 18.14 -4.13
C ASP A 140 -8.86 18.81 -3.67
N ASN A 141 -8.00 18.05 -2.97
CA ASN A 141 -6.66 18.47 -2.55
C ASN A 141 -5.54 18.05 -3.53
N LYS A 142 -5.90 17.68 -4.77
CA LYS A 142 -4.98 17.34 -5.86
C LYS A 142 -4.02 16.17 -5.55
N GLY A 143 -4.42 15.29 -4.65
CA GLY A 143 -3.62 14.13 -4.22
C GLY A 143 -4.23 12.79 -4.59
N GLY A 144 -5.54 12.74 -4.87
CA GLY A 144 -6.27 11.53 -5.28
C GLY A 144 -5.86 10.27 -4.50
N PHE A 145 -5.64 9.19 -5.20
CA PHE A 145 -5.19 7.93 -4.60
C PHE A 145 -3.76 7.98 -4.04
N TYR A 146 -2.93 8.92 -4.48
CA TYR A 146 -1.58 9.08 -3.92
C TYR A 146 -1.60 9.43 -2.43
N TYR A 147 -2.65 10.11 -1.94
CA TYR A 147 -2.84 10.43 -0.53
C TYR A 147 -3.55 9.33 0.26
N TRP A 148 -3.97 8.25 -0.38
CA TRP A 148 -4.55 7.12 0.34
C TRP A 148 -3.46 6.35 1.11
N ASN A 149 -3.55 6.35 2.43
CA ASN A 149 -2.53 5.75 3.30
C ASN A 149 -2.27 4.26 3.03
N SER A 150 -3.25 3.54 2.48
CA SER A 150 -3.13 2.11 2.18
C SER A 150 -2.68 1.81 0.75
N ILE A 151 -2.33 2.84 -0.05
CA ILE A 151 -1.94 2.66 -1.46
C ILE A 151 -0.77 1.68 -1.62
N LYS A 152 0.23 1.73 -0.73
CA LYS A 152 1.38 0.82 -0.80
C LYS A 152 0.97 -0.63 -0.56
N TYR A 153 0.14 -0.88 0.46
CA TYR A 153 -0.38 -2.22 0.74
C TYR A 153 -1.19 -2.75 -0.44
N PHE A 154 -2.09 -1.95 -0.97
CA PHE A 154 -2.94 -2.29 -2.10
C PHE A 154 -2.10 -2.64 -3.35
N LEU A 155 -1.17 -1.78 -3.74
CA LEU A 155 -0.32 -2.03 -4.91
C LEU A 155 0.63 -3.21 -4.73
N TYR A 156 1.06 -3.49 -3.50
CA TYR A 156 1.84 -4.69 -3.21
C TYR A 156 1.00 -5.97 -3.35
N GLU A 157 -0.25 -5.96 -2.87
CA GLU A 157 -1.15 -7.12 -3.04
C GLU A 157 -1.46 -7.36 -4.53
N TYR A 158 -1.53 -6.29 -5.34
CA TYR A 158 -1.65 -6.42 -6.79
C TYR A 158 -0.39 -7.04 -7.42
N GLU A 159 0.80 -6.56 -7.05
CA GLU A 159 2.08 -7.14 -7.47
C GLU A 159 2.19 -8.61 -7.08
N TYR A 160 1.80 -8.95 -5.85
CA TYR A 160 1.79 -10.33 -5.36
C TYR A 160 0.86 -11.23 -6.19
N GLN A 161 -0.31 -10.73 -6.61
CA GLN A 161 -1.20 -11.48 -7.50
C GLN A 161 -0.55 -11.73 -8.88
N LEU A 162 0.13 -10.74 -9.42
CA LEU A 162 0.84 -10.87 -10.69
C LEU A 162 2.01 -11.86 -10.58
N ALA A 163 2.77 -11.79 -9.47
CA ALA A 163 3.86 -12.72 -9.17
C ALA A 163 3.38 -14.15 -9.10
N LYS A 164 2.27 -14.41 -8.40
CA LYS A 164 1.65 -15.74 -8.31
C LYS A 164 1.24 -16.30 -9.68
N LYS A 165 0.75 -15.45 -10.59
CA LYS A 165 0.42 -15.85 -11.97
C LYS A 165 1.66 -16.21 -12.78
N ASN A 166 2.81 -15.65 -12.47
CA ASN A 166 4.06 -15.81 -13.21
C ASN A 166 5.07 -16.75 -12.51
N ASN A 167 4.72 -17.32 -11.35
CA ASN A 167 5.56 -18.20 -10.52
C ASN A 167 6.93 -17.58 -10.15
N LEU A 168 7.02 -16.27 -9.97
CA LEU A 168 8.26 -15.55 -9.64
C LEU A 168 7.97 -14.32 -8.78
N ASP A 169 8.61 -14.25 -7.62
CA ASP A 169 8.63 -13.05 -6.79
C ASP A 169 9.75 -12.11 -7.22
N LYS A 170 9.41 -10.88 -7.59
CA LYS A 170 10.37 -9.84 -8.01
C LYS A 170 10.55 -8.71 -7.01
N VAL A 171 9.59 -8.54 -6.11
CA VAL A 171 9.58 -7.44 -5.14
C VAL A 171 9.17 -7.98 -3.78
N SER A 172 9.99 -7.73 -2.76
CA SER A 172 9.64 -8.05 -1.37
C SER A 172 8.99 -6.86 -0.67
N TRP A 173 8.14 -7.12 0.33
CA TRP A 173 7.53 -6.06 1.14
C TRP A 173 8.55 -5.22 1.91
N GLU A 174 9.67 -5.80 2.30
CA GLU A 174 10.73 -5.06 2.97
C GLU A 174 11.17 -3.83 2.17
N MET A 175 11.18 -3.93 0.84
CA MET A 175 11.49 -2.80 -0.03
C MET A 175 10.48 -1.65 0.10
N PHE A 176 9.20 -1.94 0.44
CA PHE A 176 8.18 -0.92 0.68
C PHE A 176 8.32 -0.21 2.03
N THR A 177 9.00 -0.82 2.98
CA THR A 177 9.13 -0.33 4.37
C THR A 177 10.50 0.20 4.70
N LYS A 178 11.55 -0.14 3.93
CA LYS A 178 12.92 0.34 4.15
C LYS A 178 12.97 1.87 4.20
N THR A 179 13.72 2.40 5.16
CA THR A 179 14.00 3.83 5.30
C THR A 179 15.21 4.27 4.49
N GLU A 180 15.97 3.30 3.96
CA GLU A 180 17.21 3.50 3.21
C GLU A 180 16.99 3.77 1.71
N LYS A 181 18.09 4.04 0.98
CA LYS A 181 18.11 4.52 -0.41
C LYS A 181 17.32 3.69 -1.44
N ASP A 182 17.02 2.41 -1.15
CA ASP A 182 16.34 1.49 -2.07
C ASP A 182 14.89 1.16 -1.69
N LYS A 183 14.24 2.01 -0.87
CA LYS A 183 12.81 1.83 -0.56
C LYS A 183 11.95 1.98 -1.81
N VAL A 184 10.82 1.29 -1.83
CA VAL A 184 9.78 1.51 -2.84
C VAL A 184 9.04 2.81 -2.55
N SER A 185 8.99 3.68 -3.55
CA SER A 185 8.14 4.86 -3.62
C SER A 185 7.00 4.62 -4.60
N ILE A 186 6.01 5.51 -4.58
CA ILE A 186 4.93 5.49 -5.58
C ILE A 186 5.32 6.46 -6.70
N GLU A 187 5.49 5.90 -7.88
CA GLU A 187 5.77 6.60 -9.12
C GLU A 187 4.48 7.11 -9.74
N HIS A 188 4.54 8.30 -10.33
CA HIS A 188 3.54 8.84 -11.24
C HIS A 188 4.01 8.62 -12.68
N ILE A 189 3.41 7.66 -13.40
CA ILE A 189 3.81 7.34 -14.77
C ILE A 189 3.69 8.58 -15.65
N LEU A 190 2.51 9.22 -15.70
CA LEU A 190 2.36 10.63 -16.10
C LEU A 190 2.87 11.49 -14.93
N PRO A 191 3.93 12.27 -15.09
CA PRO A 191 4.46 13.10 -14.01
C PRO A 191 3.42 14.10 -13.48
N GLN A 192 3.51 14.43 -12.19
CA GLN A 192 2.65 15.44 -11.56
C GLN A 192 2.82 16.83 -12.21
N THR A 193 4.02 17.14 -12.67
CA THR A 193 4.34 18.39 -13.37
C THR A 193 5.04 18.05 -14.69
N PRO A 194 4.28 17.66 -15.74
CA PRO A 194 4.85 17.25 -17.01
C PRO A 194 5.48 18.44 -17.74
N SER A 195 6.81 18.49 -17.80
CA SER A 195 7.55 19.59 -18.41
C SER A 195 8.10 19.26 -19.79
N ARG A 196 8.35 18.00 -20.10
CA ARG A 196 8.88 17.61 -21.42
C ARG A 196 7.84 17.74 -22.52
N PHE A 197 8.31 18.07 -23.73
CA PHE A 197 7.49 18.18 -24.93
C PHE A 197 6.61 16.96 -25.16
N TYR A 198 7.15 15.74 -24.98
CA TYR A 198 6.39 14.49 -25.10
C TYR A 198 5.09 14.52 -24.30
N TRP A 199 5.14 14.82 -23.00
CA TRP A 199 3.95 14.83 -22.14
C TRP A 199 3.00 15.97 -22.48
N ARG A 200 3.53 17.17 -22.76
CA ARG A 200 2.71 18.33 -23.17
C ARG A 200 1.95 18.06 -24.47
N ASN A 201 2.62 17.39 -25.43
CA ASN A 201 1.98 17.04 -26.71
C ASN A 201 0.99 15.88 -26.54
N GLN A 202 1.32 14.84 -25.72
CA GLN A 202 0.47 13.68 -25.48
C GLN A 202 -0.84 14.05 -24.79
N PHE A 203 -0.82 15.02 -23.87
CA PHE A 203 -1.97 15.45 -23.07
C PHE A 203 -2.50 16.84 -23.46
N ARG A 204 -2.19 17.35 -24.66
CA ARG A 204 -2.50 18.71 -25.13
C ARG A 204 -4.00 19.06 -25.19
N GLN A 205 -4.89 18.04 -25.15
CA GLN A 205 -6.34 18.22 -25.15
C GLN A 205 -6.89 18.48 -23.72
N PHE A 206 -6.06 18.39 -22.71
CA PHE A 206 -6.45 18.55 -21.31
C PHE A 206 -5.87 19.83 -20.72
N SER A 207 -6.60 20.45 -19.81
CA SER A 207 -6.11 21.58 -19.02
C SER A 207 -5.05 21.14 -18.01
N GLY A 208 -4.31 22.10 -17.45
CA GLY A 208 -3.34 21.81 -16.40
C GLY A 208 -3.96 21.14 -15.16
N GLU A 209 -5.17 21.56 -14.78
CA GLU A 209 -5.90 20.95 -13.66
C GLU A 209 -6.32 19.50 -13.96
N GLU A 210 -6.78 19.24 -15.17
CA GLU A 210 -7.14 17.88 -15.59
C GLU A 210 -5.92 16.95 -15.63
N ILE A 211 -4.76 17.44 -16.08
CA ILE A 211 -3.51 16.69 -16.07
C ILE A 211 -3.08 16.39 -14.63
N GLU A 212 -3.22 17.34 -13.74
CA GLU A 212 -2.93 17.15 -12.30
C GLU A 212 -3.83 16.07 -11.69
N LEU A 213 -5.14 16.09 -12.00
CA LEU A 213 -6.08 15.05 -11.58
C LEU A 213 -5.73 13.68 -12.18
N LEU A 214 -5.42 13.60 -13.48
CA LEU A 214 -4.97 12.38 -14.13
C LEU A 214 -3.73 11.81 -13.46
N SER A 215 -2.79 12.67 -13.07
CA SER A 215 -1.54 12.22 -12.46
C SER A 215 -1.73 11.48 -11.13
N CYS A 216 -2.74 11.83 -10.34
CA CYS A 216 -3.00 11.25 -9.03
C CYS A 216 -4.11 10.19 -9.01
N THR A 217 -4.62 9.77 -10.19
CA THR A 217 -5.56 8.64 -10.29
C THR A 217 -4.86 7.31 -10.02
N LEU A 218 -5.63 6.33 -9.57
CA LEU A 218 -5.12 4.99 -9.24
C LEU A 218 -4.35 4.35 -10.42
N GLY A 219 -4.87 4.50 -11.63
CA GLY A 219 -4.28 3.93 -12.85
C GLY A 219 -2.91 4.51 -13.20
N ASN A 220 -2.58 5.70 -12.74
CA ASN A 220 -1.30 6.34 -13.00
C ASN A 220 -0.22 6.02 -11.96
N LEU A 221 -0.57 5.33 -10.87
CA LEU A 221 0.35 5.04 -9.77
C LEU A 221 0.99 3.67 -9.91
N LEU A 222 2.30 3.60 -9.68
CA LEU A 222 3.10 2.40 -9.83
C LEU A 222 4.09 2.28 -8.66
N PRO A 223 4.21 1.11 -7.98
CA PRO A 223 5.27 0.91 -7.00
C PRO A 223 6.62 0.76 -7.71
N LEU A 224 7.58 1.58 -7.34
CA LEU A 224 8.89 1.63 -7.96
C LEU A 224 9.98 1.88 -6.93
N SER A 225 11.19 1.32 -7.10
CA SER A 225 12.29 1.64 -6.20
C SER A 225 12.62 3.13 -6.27
N GLN A 226 12.95 3.73 -5.13
CA GLN A 226 13.15 5.18 -5.05
C GLN A 226 14.31 5.67 -5.92
N SER A 227 15.36 4.88 -6.05
CA SER A 227 16.50 5.21 -6.91
C SER A 227 16.10 5.28 -8.38
N ILE A 228 15.30 4.33 -8.85
CA ILE A 228 14.78 4.31 -10.23
C ILE A 228 13.77 5.45 -10.42
N ASN A 229 12.83 5.63 -9.49
CA ASN A 229 11.84 6.70 -9.54
C ASN A 229 12.52 8.08 -9.64
N SER A 230 13.51 8.35 -8.80
CA SER A 230 14.28 9.59 -8.83
C SER A 230 15.06 9.80 -10.13
N ALA A 231 15.40 8.74 -10.84
CA ALA A 231 16.10 8.82 -12.12
C ALA A 231 15.16 9.01 -13.32
N LEU A 232 13.90 8.56 -13.22
CA LEU A 232 12.90 8.62 -14.30
C LEU A 232 12.24 9.99 -14.42
N GLN A 233 11.87 10.59 -13.31
CA GLN A 233 11.24 11.93 -13.23
C GLN A 233 10.27 12.24 -14.39
N ASN A 234 10.64 13.21 -15.24
CA ASN A 234 9.87 13.69 -16.39
C ASN A 234 10.22 12.97 -17.71
N ASP A 235 10.98 11.87 -17.67
CA ASP A 235 11.33 11.15 -18.91
C ASP A 235 10.09 10.73 -19.69
N SER A 236 10.19 10.68 -21.04
CA SER A 236 9.12 10.20 -21.89
C SER A 236 8.71 8.77 -21.51
N PHE A 237 7.52 8.34 -21.91
CA PHE A 237 7.08 6.98 -21.59
C PHE A 237 8.02 5.92 -22.17
N GLU A 238 8.51 6.13 -23.40
CA GLU A 238 9.49 5.22 -24.02
C GLU A 238 10.80 5.16 -23.23
N ASP A 239 11.28 6.31 -22.77
CA ASP A 239 12.46 6.36 -21.92
C ASP A 239 12.26 5.70 -20.55
N LYS A 240 11.04 5.76 -19.97
CA LYS A 240 10.69 5.07 -18.74
C LYS A 240 10.61 3.56 -18.95
N LYS A 241 10.19 3.08 -20.10
CA LYS A 241 10.13 1.64 -20.41
C LYS A 241 11.50 1.03 -20.58
N THR A 242 12.41 1.73 -21.24
CA THR A 242 13.70 1.17 -21.67
C THR A 242 14.84 1.57 -20.76
N SER A 243 15.95 0.82 -20.82
CA SER A 243 17.18 1.18 -20.14
C SER A 243 17.95 2.18 -20.97
N LYS A 244 18.25 3.37 -20.41
CA LYS A 244 19.09 4.36 -21.06
C LYS A 244 20.58 4.13 -20.73
N ASN A 245 21.41 3.98 -21.77
CA ASN A 245 22.88 4.04 -21.70
C ASN A 245 23.53 3.20 -20.60
N GLY A 246 22.96 2.06 -20.24
CA GLY A 246 23.52 1.17 -19.20
C GLY A 246 23.49 1.71 -17.77
N GLY A 247 22.94 2.93 -17.55
CA GLY A 247 22.95 3.58 -16.23
C GLY A 247 21.79 3.22 -15.31
N ARG A 248 20.64 2.84 -15.87
CA ARG A 248 19.45 2.42 -15.09
C ARG A 248 18.57 1.45 -15.87
N ARG A 249 17.83 0.59 -15.14
CA ARG A 249 16.83 -0.25 -15.76
C ARG A 249 15.55 0.55 -16.08
N GLY A 250 14.82 0.14 -17.11
CA GLY A 250 13.46 0.60 -17.38
C GLY A 250 12.40 -0.34 -16.80
N TYR A 251 11.12 0.00 -16.99
CA TYR A 251 9.98 -0.82 -16.55
C TYR A 251 10.00 -2.25 -17.13
N GLN A 252 10.52 -2.43 -18.35
CA GLN A 252 10.61 -3.74 -18.99
C GLN A 252 11.41 -4.77 -18.19
N ASN A 253 12.34 -4.32 -17.35
CA ASN A 253 13.20 -5.17 -16.53
C ASN A 253 12.87 -5.05 -15.02
N GLY A 254 11.69 -4.54 -14.71
CA GLY A 254 11.24 -4.27 -13.36
C GLY A 254 10.39 -5.36 -12.72
N SER A 255 9.55 -4.94 -11.80
CA SER A 255 8.50 -5.76 -11.17
C SER A 255 7.45 -6.20 -12.20
N HIS A 256 6.54 -7.10 -11.81
CA HIS A 256 5.47 -7.53 -12.70
C HIS A 256 4.52 -6.38 -13.06
N SER A 257 4.25 -5.47 -12.13
CA SER A 257 3.44 -4.27 -12.38
C SER A 257 4.13 -3.32 -13.36
N GLU A 258 5.46 -3.15 -13.26
CA GLU A 258 6.25 -2.36 -14.21
C GLU A 258 6.24 -2.97 -15.61
N ILE A 259 6.45 -4.29 -15.71
CA ILE A 259 6.41 -5.03 -16.98
C ILE A 259 5.01 -4.95 -17.61
N GLU A 260 3.95 -5.01 -16.80
CA GLU A 260 2.58 -4.87 -17.28
C GLU A 260 2.37 -3.51 -17.95
N VAL A 261 2.78 -2.42 -17.30
CA VAL A 261 2.75 -1.05 -17.84
C VAL A 261 3.61 -0.94 -19.09
N ALA A 262 4.80 -1.53 -19.11
CA ALA A 262 5.71 -1.47 -20.24
C ALA A 262 5.20 -2.15 -21.54
N LYS A 263 4.17 -2.98 -21.44
CA LYS A 263 3.52 -3.59 -22.62
C LYS A 263 2.71 -2.59 -23.45
N GLU A 264 2.32 -1.48 -22.84
CA GLU A 264 1.61 -0.42 -23.56
C GLU A 264 2.54 0.26 -24.57
N SER A 265 2.00 0.55 -25.77
CA SER A 265 2.76 1.28 -26.80
C SER A 265 3.01 2.72 -26.39
N ASP A 266 2.04 3.33 -25.72
CA ASP A 266 2.09 4.71 -25.27
C ASP A 266 1.28 4.89 -23.98
N TRP A 267 1.50 6.00 -23.25
CA TRP A 267 0.77 6.30 -22.02
C TRP A 267 -0.19 7.44 -22.24
N THR A 268 -1.47 7.12 -22.29
CA THR A 268 -2.56 8.06 -22.63
C THR A 268 -3.54 8.18 -21.47
N ALA A 269 -4.40 9.19 -21.51
CA ALA A 269 -5.47 9.34 -20.53
C ALA A 269 -6.42 8.13 -20.53
N ASP A 270 -6.72 7.54 -21.69
CA ASP A 270 -7.51 6.31 -21.76
C ASP A 270 -6.80 5.14 -21.07
N ARG A 271 -5.47 4.97 -21.23
CA ARG A 271 -4.72 3.93 -20.53
C ARG A 271 -4.75 4.11 -19.03
N ILE A 272 -4.66 5.34 -18.54
CA ILE A 272 -4.82 5.67 -17.13
C ILE A 272 -6.22 5.27 -16.63
N TYR A 273 -7.26 5.62 -17.40
CA TYR A 273 -8.64 5.26 -17.10
C TYR A 273 -8.85 3.73 -17.03
N GLN A 274 -8.43 3.00 -18.07
CA GLN A 274 -8.59 1.55 -18.16
C GLN A 274 -7.82 0.83 -17.04
N ARG A 275 -6.62 1.30 -16.72
CA ARG A 275 -5.85 0.71 -15.62
C ARG A 275 -6.46 1.04 -14.26
N SER A 276 -7.06 2.24 -14.07
CA SER A 276 -7.82 2.56 -12.85
C SER A 276 -8.96 1.57 -12.66
N LYS A 277 -9.75 1.33 -13.71
CA LYS A 277 -10.84 0.35 -13.68
C LYS A 277 -10.34 -1.05 -13.33
N LYS A 278 -9.29 -1.52 -14.00
CA LYS A 278 -8.67 -2.84 -13.74
C LYS A 278 -8.21 -3.00 -12.29
N LEU A 279 -7.61 -1.98 -11.70
CA LEU A 279 -7.15 -2.01 -10.32
C LEU A 279 -8.32 -1.99 -9.32
N LEU A 280 -9.41 -1.27 -9.61
CA LEU A 280 -10.63 -1.32 -8.79
C LEU A 280 -11.33 -2.67 -8.91
N GLU A 281 -11.40 -3.27 -10.08
CA GLU A 281 -11.90 -4.65 -10.28
C GLU A 281 -11.05 -5.68 -9.52
N PHE A 282 -9.72 -5.48 -9.48
CA PHE A 282 -8.86 -6.29 -8.61
C PHE A 282 -9.24 -6.13 -7.13
N MET A 283 -9.52 -4.91 -6.67
CA MET A 283 -9.95 -4.64 -5.29
C MET A 283 -11.23 -5.40 -4.96
N GLU A 284 -12.24 -5.33 -5.81
CA GLU A 284 -13.51 -6.08 -5.64
C GLU A 284 -13.28 -7.58 -5.48
N ASN A 285 -12.52 -8.14 -6.43
CA ASN A 285 -12.26 -9.58 -6.47
C ASN A 285 -11.43 -10.07 -5.29
N ARG A 286 -10.42 -9.28 -4.87
CA ARG A 286 -9.50 -9.66 -3.79
C ARG A 286 -10.17 -9.65 -2.42
N TRP A 287 -11.06 -8.68 -2.16
CA TRP A 287 -11.73 -8.52 -0.87
C TRP A 287 -13.22 -8.84 -0.90
N LYS A 288 -13.73 -9.42 -2.00
CA LYS A 288 -15.09 -9.97 -2.14
C LYS A 288 -16.18 -8.97 -1.80
N PHE A 289 -16.25 -7.90 -2.55
CA PHE A 289 -17.35 -6.94 -2.58
C PHE A 289 -17.50 -6.38 -4.00
N SER A 290 -18.50 -5.55 -4.25
CA SER A 290 -18.71 -4.92 -5.56
C SER A 290 -19.04 -3.45 -5.41
N PHE A 291 -18.45 -2.62 -6.26
CA PHE A 291 -18.87 -1.23 -6.45
C PHE A 291 -20.07 -1.17 -7.40
N THR A 292 -21.01 -0.26 -7.16
CA THR A 292 -21.97 0.12 -8.19
C THR A 292 -21.25 0.87 -9.31
N SER A 293 -21.89 0.98 -10.50
CA SER A 293 -21.32 1.77 -11.61
C SER A 293 -21.07 3.23 -11.21
N GLU A 294 -21.96 3.82 -10.39
CA GLU A 294 -21.79 5.17 -9.89
C GLU A 294 -20.58 5.29 -8.95
N GLN A 295 -20.41 4.34 -8.02
CA GLN A 295 -19.30 4.29 -7.09
C GLN A 295 -17.97 4.11 -7.85
N MET A 296 -17.94 3.21 -8.84
CA MET A 296 -16.78 2.99 -9.70
C MET A 296 -16.38 4.29 -10.41
N ASN A 297 -17.35 5.01 -11.00
CA ASN A 297 -17.10 6.27 -11.69
C ASN A 297 -16.57 7.35 -10.74
N LYS A 298 -17.10 7.45 -9.52
CA LYS A 298 -16.60 8.38 -8.50
C LYS A 298 -15.14 8.08 -8.09
N LEU A 299 -14.77 6.80 -8.00
CA LEU A 299 -13.41 6.39 -7.68
C LEU A 299 -12.43 6.59 -8.85
N ILE A 300 -12.86 6.29 -10.08
CA ILE A 300 -12.04 6.60 -11.26
C ILE A 300 -11.83 8.12 -11.38
N TYR A 301 -12.83 8.91 -11.01
CA TYR A 301 -12.87 10.37 -10.97
C TYR A 301 -12.78 11.05 -12.35
N VAL A 302 -11.87 10.62 -13.21
CA VAL A 302 -11.56 11.19 -14.53
C VAL A 302 -12.45 10.62 -15.65
N THR A 303 -13.75 10.44 -15.42
CA THR A 303 -14.69 9.85 -16.40
C THR A 303 -14.82 10.64 -17.69
N TRP A 304 -14.58 11.96 -17.63
CA TRP A 304 -14.57 12.88 -18.76
C TRP A 304 -13.48 12.57 -19.81
N VAL A 305 -12.55 11.68 -19.53
CA VAL A 305 -11.56 11.19 -20.52
C VAL A 305 -12.25 10.57 -21.74
N ASN A 306 -13.43 9.99 -21.56
CA ASN A 306 -14.20 9.30 -22.60
C ASN A 306 -15.20 10.22 -23.34
N ASP A 307 -15.23 11.52 -23.04
CA ASP A 307 -16.22 12.47 -23.61
C ASP A 307 -15.98 12.84 -25.08
N GLY A 308 -15.09 12.13 -25.78
CA GLY A 308 -14.89 12.31 -27.21
C GLY A 308 -14.32 13.69 -27.61
N ARG A 309 -13.46 14.26 -26.78
CA ARG A 309 -12.85 15.58 -27.00
C ARG A 309 -12.03 15.63 -28.29
N ALA A 310 -12.16 16.72 -29.02
CA ALA A 310 -11.27 16.99 -30.13
C ALA A 310 -9.82 17.12 -29.66
N VAL A 311 -8.93 16.36 -30.28
CA VAL A 311 -7.49 16.48 -30.01
C VAL A 311 -6.93 17.63 -30.87
N PRO A 312 -6.37 18.68 -30.25
CA PRO A 312 -5.75 19.78 -30.97
C PRO A 312 -4.62 19.31 -31.91
N ALA A 313 -4.24 20.10 -32.88
CA ALA A 313 -3.06 19.83 -33.72
C ALA A 313 -1.82 19.58 -32.79
N PRO A 314 -0.89 18.73 -33.22
CA PRO A 314 0.37 18.53 -32.50
C PRO A 314 1.07 19.88 -32.26
N LEU A 315 1.68 19.99 -31.07
CA LEU A 315 2.50 21.14 -30.75
C LEU A 315 3.73 21.15 -31.66
N SER A 316 4.19 22.34 -32.09
CA SER A 316 5.48 22.49 -32.76
C SER A 316 6.59 22.24 -31.74
N GLU A 317 7.60 21.44 -32.11
CA GLU A 317 8.80 21.28 -31.28
C GLU A 317 9.53 22.65 -31.22
N GLU A 318 9.46 23.31 -30.06
CA GLU A 318 10.46 24.32 -29.74
C GLU A 318 11.72 23.56 -29.33
N PRO A 319 12.92 23.97 -29.80
CA PRO A 319 14.17 23.36 -29.41
C PRO A 319 14.25 23.44 -27.87
N GLU A 320 14.33 22.28 -27.21
CA GLU A 320 14.54 22.22 -25.75
C GLU A 320 15.78 23.02 -25.42
N LYS A 321 15.67 24.08 -24.63
CA LYS A 321 16.83 24.74 -24.04
C LYS A 321 17.62 23.67 -23.32
N PRO A 322 18.94 23.53 -23.56
CA PRO A 322 19.75 22.54 -22.85
C PRO A 322 19.53 22.75 -21.37
N ALA A 323 19.18 21.65 -20.68
CA ALA A 323 18.98 21.67 -19.24
C ALA A 323 20.24 22.22 -18.59
N ASP A 324 20.11 23.36 -17.92
CA ASP A 324 21.20 24.01 -17.23
C ASP A 324 21.73 23.03 -16.15
N SER A 325 22.88 22.43 -16.39
CA SER A 325 23.50 21.41 -15.56
C SER A 325 23.97 21.96 -14.20
N SER A 326 23.60 23.18 -13.85
CA SER A 326 24.02 23.89 -12.64
C SER A 326 23.00 23.92 -11.51
N SER A 327 21.79 23.40 -11.67
CA SER A 327 20.89 23.25 -10.53
C SER A 327 21.16 21.90 -9.80
N LYS A 328 22.23 21.84 -9.04
CA LYS A 328 22.22 21.01 -7.82
C LYS A 328 21.02 21.49 -7.01
N GLY A 329 19.90 20.82 -7.20
CA GLY A 329 18.70 21.08 -6.43
C GLY A 329 18.97 20.89 -4.94
N LYS A 330 19.24 22.00 -4.26
CA LYS A 330 18.91 22.05 -2.84
C LYS A 330 17.41 21.77 -2.79
N GLN A 331 17.03 20.58 -2.30
CA GLN A 331 15.68 20.40 -1.78
C GLN A 331 15.43 21.59 -0.88
N PRO A 332 14.29 22.30 -1.00
CA PRO A 332 13.90 23.23 0.00
C PRO A 332 13.77 22.40 1.29
N SER A 333 14.72 22.58 2.21
CA SER A 333 14.56 22.13 3.58
C SER A 333 13.25 22.77 4.03
N LYS A 334 12.21 21.93 4.31
CA LYS A 334 11.05 22.44 5.05
C LYS A 334 11.63 23.22 6.23
N PRO A 335 11.16 24.44 6.51
CA PRO A 335 11.55 25.10 7.72
C PRO A 335 11.18 24.13 8.85
N VAL A 336 12.20 23.69 9.57
CA VAL A 336 12.03 22.89 10.79
C VAL A 336 11.33 23.85 11.73
N GLY A 337 10.01 23.69 11.93
CA GLY A 337 9.28 24.48 12.89
C GLY A 337 9.88 24.25 14.28
N ASP A 338 9.68 25.19 15.21
CA ASP A 338 10.19 25.17 16.60
C ASP A 338 10.08 23.79 17.28
N LEU A 339 9.05 23.01 16.95
CA LEU A 339 8.84 21.65 17.45
C LEU A 339 9.89 20.66 16.92
N GLY A 340 10.31 20.79 15.66
CA GLY A 340 11.34 19.93 15.05
C GLY A 340 12.73 20.22 15.60
N GLU A 341 13.05 21.49 15.89
CA GLU A 341 14.31 21.87 16.55
C GLU A 341 14.36 21.39 18.00
N LEU A 342 13.23 21.45 18.72
CA LEU A 342 13.11 20.91 20.08
C LEU A 342 13.29 19.40 20.12
N GLN A 343 12.70 18.68 19.17
CA GLN A 343 12.89 17.23 19.04
C GLN A 343 14.34 16.89 18.71
N LEU A 344 14.98 17.59 17.79
CA LEU A 344 16.37 17.35 17.43
C LEU A 344 17.29 17.57 18.64
N LYS A 345 17.11 18.68 19.39
CA LYS A 345 17.84 18.98 20.61
C LYS A 345 17.62 17.94 21.71
N PHE A 346 16.39 17.45 21.86
CA PHE A 346 16.07 16.39 22.82
C PHE A 346 16.82 15.09 22.49
N TRP A 347 16.73 14.63 21.25
CA TRP A 347 17.38 13.39 20.83
C TRP A 347 18.90 13.48 20.85
N SER A 348 19.49 14.62 20.48
CA SER A 348 20.93 14.83 20.58
C SER A 348 21.44 14.73 22.04
N ARG A 349 20.74 15.37 22.97
CA ARG A 349 21.06 15.27 24.41
C ARG A 349 20.84 13.88 24.97
N PHE A 350 19.80 13.19 24.52
CA PHE A 350 19.53 11.82 24.94
C PHE A 350 20.64 10.85 24.50
N VAL A 351 21.11 10.97 23.26
CA VAL A 351 22.24 10.17 22.74
C VAL A 351 23.54 10.48 23.50
N GLU A 352 23.82 11.74 23.81
CA GLU A 352 24.96 12.13 24.63
C GLU A 352 24.88 11.51 26.04
N TYR A 353 23.73 11.60 26.68
CA TYR A 353 23.48 11.00 27.98
C TYR A 353 23.68 9.47 27.98
N CYS A 354 23.16 8.78 26.94
CA CYS A 354 23.36 7.34 26.81
C CYS A 354 24.85 6.96 26.65
N LYS A 355 25.63 7.76 25.92
CA LYS A 355 27.08 7.55 25.77
C LYS A 355 27.86 7.80 27.07
N GLU A 356 27.49 8.82 27.84
CA GLU A 356 28.12 9.13 29.13
C GLU A 356 27.82 8.05 30.19
N GLU A 357 26.63 7.43 30.15
CA GLU A 357 26.20 6.36 31.05
C GLU A 357 26.67 4.95 30.60
N GLY A 358 27.42 4.82 29.48
CA GLY A 358 27.91 3.56 28.97
C GLY A 358 26.80 2.59 28.53
N ARG A 359 25.67 3.12 28.08
CA ARG A 359 24.53 2.38 27.53
C ARG A 359 24.53 2.56 26.02
N ASP A 360 25.17 1.61 25.33
CA ASP A 360 25.14 1.48 23.87
C ASP A 360 23.77 0.98 23.38
#